data_eb7692371a7d201c7b86b7d5a1410a1c
#
_entry.id   eb7692371a7d201c7b86b7d5a1410a1c
#
_cell.length_a   1.000
_cell.length_b   1.000
_cell.length_c   1.000
_cell.angle_alpha   90.00
_cell.angle_beta   90.00
_cell.angle_gamma   90.00
#
_symmetry.space_group_name_H-M   'P 1'
#
loop_
_entity.id
_entity.type
_entity.pdbx_description
1 polymer ?
#
loop_
_entity_poly.entity_id
_entity_poly.type
_entity_poly.pdbx_seq_one_letter_code
_entity_poly.pdbx_strand_id
1 'polypeptide(L)'
;MNQQQLKQQLIAWRHYLHAHPESAFEEQNTSRFIAEKLEAMGIEVHRDIGKTGVVGRLKCGDGKGVIAIRADIDAIQLTEQGDWSYRSMTAERMHGCGHDGHTCIALGAAQLLLQRQNFNGTVCFVFQPAEEPGYGARAMMDDGVIERFGIEEIYGLHNMPGMKAGTIATRVGGIMASEDNFIIRIKGQGAHAARPHMAKDPLVIAAEIILALQTIVSRNVDPNVPAVISCTELHTDGIRNAIPTHVEIKGDTRSFAPEVQMLLEERMRTISEAICAMHGATCQFSYTYEFAPTVNWQQCVDVAVTAAINVVGAEKVDGNVAQMMISEDFGAFLQKIPGCFIFLGNGDSSDAQGNTPLHNACYDFNDEILLTGAEYFAEVVRTRLPQE
;
A
#
# COMPACT_ATOMS: atom_id res chain seq x y z
N MET A 1 -9.16 -27.46 16.13
CA MET A 1 -7.69 -27.29 16.00
C MET A 1 -7.21 -26.47 17.18
N ASN A 2 -6.09 -26.84 17.84
CA ASN A 2 -5.52 -25.98 18.88
C ASN A 2 -4.59 -24.91 18.27
N GLN A 3 -4.19 -23.90 19.08
CA GLN A 3 -3.38 -22.76 18.59
C GLN A 3 -2.03 -23.20 17.99
N GLN A 4 -1.36 -24.19 18.57
CA GLN A 4 -0.08 -24.67 18.06
C GLN A 4 -0.24 -25.37 16.70
N GLN A 5 -1.29 -26.14 16.53
CA GLN A 5 -1.62 -26.78 15.25
C GLN A 5 -1.94 -25.72 14.18
N LEU A 6 -2.70 -24.68 14.55
CA LEU A 6 -2.99 -23.56 13.63
C LEU A 6 -1.69 -22.84 13.23
N LYS A 7 -0.84 -22.48 14.19
CA LYS A 7 0.47 -21.85 13.90
C LYS A 7 1.29 -22.68 12.91
N GLN A 8 1.44 -23.95 13.13
CA GLN A 8 2.19 -24.85 12.23
C GLN A 8 1.56 -24.90 10.82
N GLN A 9 0.23 -24.88 10.74
CA GLN A 9 -0.47 -24.84 9.47
C GLN A 9 -0.25 -23.53 8.72
N LEU A 10 -0.30 -22.38 9.41
CA LEU A 10 -0.04 -21.07 8.82
C LEU A 10 1.39 -20.97 8.29
N ILE A 11 2.36 -21.46 9.05
CA ILE A 11 3.78 -21.52 8.61
C ILE A 11 3.90 -22.36 7.34
N ALA A 12 3.29 -23.54 7.30
CA ALA A 12 3.34 -24.41 6.13
C ALA A 12 2.69 -23.75 4.90
N TRP A 13 1.59 -23.02 5.08
CA TRP A 13 0.94 -22.27 3.99
C TRP A 13 1.81 -21.10 3.52
N ARG A 14 2.39 -20.32 4.44
CA ARG A 14 3.27 -19.21 4.10
C ARG A 14 4.51 -19.70 3.33
N HIS A 15 5.17 -20.77 3.78
CA HIS A 15 6.32 -21.37 3.09
C HIS A 15 5.95 -21.85 1.68
N TYR A 16 4.75 -22.40 1.52
CA TYR A 16 4.26 -22.80 0.20
C TYR A 16 4.07 -21.58 -0.73
N LEU A 17 3.41 -20.52 -0.25
CA LEU A 17 3.19 -19.29 -1.02
C LEU A 17 4.53 -18.61 -1.34
N HIS A 18 5.44 -18.52 -0.37
CA HIS A 18 6.77 -17.96 -0.55
C HIS A 18 7.58 -18.67 -1.65
N ALA A 19 7.48 -19.98 -1.71
CA ALA A 19 8.15 -20.79 -2.74
C ALA A 19 7.53 -20.60 -4.15
N HIS A 20 6.28 -20.13 -4.24
CA HIS A 20 5.53 -20.02 -5.51
C HIS A 20 5.00 -18.58 -5.74
N PRO A 21 5.87 -17.56 -5.73
CA PRO A 21 5.44 -16.17 -5.86
C PRO A 21 4.93 -15.87 -7.27
N GLU A 22 3.85 -15.09 -7.35
CA GLU A 22 3.25 -14.60 -8.58
C GLU A 22 3.13 -13.08 -8.54
N SER A 23 3.47 -12.40 -9.64
CA SER A 23 3.43 -10.94 -9.71
C SER A 23 2.01 -10.42 -9.94
N ALA A 24 1.86 -9.11 -9.82
CA ALA A 24 0.62 -8.37 -9.99
C ALA A 24 -0.21 -8.81 -11.19
N PHE A 25 -1.46 -9.18 -10.95
CA PHE A 25 -2.44 -9.73 -11.92
C PHE A 25 -2.05 -11.06 -12.59
N GLU A 26 -1.02 -11.74 -12.07
CA GLU A 26 -0.62 -13.08 -12.48
C GLU A 26 -0.86 -14.13 -11.38
N GLU A 27 -1.48 -13.77 -10.24
CA GLU A 27 -1.63 -14.53 -9.00
C GLU A 27 -2.65 -15.68 -9.12
N GLN A 28 -2.62 -16.45 -10.21
CA GLN A 28 -3.60 -17.51 -10.52
C GLN A 28 -3.51 -18.71 -9.57
N ASN A 29 -2.29 -19.16 -9.25
CA ASN A 29 -2.07 -20.26 -8.33
C ASN A 29 -2.28 -19.84 -6.88
N THR A 30 -1.86 -18.62 -6.53
CA THR A 30 -2.09 -18.01 -5.23
C THR A 30 -3.58 -17.87 -4.94
N SER A 31 -4.36 -17.33 -5.87
CA SER A 31 -5.82 -17.19 -5.79
C SER A 31 -6.52 -18.53 -5.66
N ARG A 32 -6.11 -19.53 -6.45
CA ARG A 32 -6.63 -20.90 -6.36
C ARG A 32 -6.33 -21.50 -4.99
N PHE A 33 -5.10 -21.37 -4.50
CA PHE A 33 -4.70 -21.85 -3.18
C PHE A 33 -5.58 -21.24 -2.08
N ILE A 34 -5.75 -19.92 -2.08
CA ILE A 34 -6.58 -19.19 -1.11
C ILE A 34 -8.02 -19.71 -1.15
N ALA A 35 -8.60 -19.78 -2.35
CA ALA A 35 -9.98 -20.21 -2.53
C ALA A 35 -10.20 -21.67 -2.07
N GLU A 36 -9.29 -22.59 -2.37
CA GLU A 36 -9.34 -23.98 -1.90
C GLU A 36 -9.27 -24.08 -0.36
N LYS A 37 -8.46 -23.22 0.31
CA LYS A 37 -8.41 -23.19 1.78
C LYS A 37 -9.73 -22.71 2.38
N LEU A 38 -10.30 -21.63 1.85
CA LEU A 38 -11.59 -21.10 2.28
C LEU A 38 -12.74 -22.09 2.04
N GLU A 39 -12.79 -22.72 0.85
CA GLU A 39 -13.79 -23.76 0.52
C GLU A 39 -13.67 -24.97 1.44
N ALA A 40 -12.44 -25.42 1.75
CA ALA A 40 -12.21 -26.51 2.70
C ALA A 40 -12.67 -26.18 4.13
N MET A 41 -12.72 -24.89 4.49
CA MET A 41 -13.31 -24.40 5.74
C MET A 41 -14.86 -24.32 5.66
N GLY A 42 -15.46 -24.47 4.47
CA GLY A 42 -16.90 -24.27 4.27
C GLY A 42 -17.32 -22.80 4.17
N ILE A 43 -16.38 -21.88 3.89
CA ILE A 43 -16.63 -20.46 3.68
C ILE A 43 -17.08 -20.24 2.24
N GLU A 44 -18.09 -19.38 2.02
CA GLU A 44 -18.54 -18.98 0.69
C GLU A 44 -17.42 -18.22 -0.03
N VAL A 45 -17.08 -18.61 -1.28
CA VAL A 45 -15.94 -18.08 -2.02
C VAL A 45 -16.38 -17.47 -3.35
N HIS A 46 -15.88 -16.26 -3.62
CA HIS A 46 -16.03 -15.55 -4.89
C HIS A 46 -14.64 -15.30 -5.49
N ARG A 47 -14.44 -15.74 -6.71
CA ARG A 47 -13.15 -15.68 -7.43
C ARG A 47 -13.17 -14.57 -8.48
N ASP A 48 -12.00 -14.25 -9.00
CA ASP A 48 -11.80 -13.34 -10.12
C ASP A 48 -12.32 -11.91 -9.87
N ILE A 49 -12.29 -11.45 -8.62
CA ILE A 49 -12.64 -10.07 -8.25
C ILE A 49 -11.41 -9.16 -8.44
N GLY A 50 -11.52 -8.16 -9.30
CA GLY A 50 -10.33 -7.35 -9.67
C GLY A 50 -9.29 -8.19 -10.42
N LYS A 51 -9.73 -9.09 -11.31
CA LYS A 51 -8.99 -10.07 -12.12
C LYS A 51 -8.62 -11.35 -11.35
N THR A 52 -7.68 -11.30 -10.42
CA THR A 52 -7.16 -12.48 -9.71
C THR A 52 -7.53 -12.52 -8.23
N GLY A 53 -8.21 -11.50 -7.71
CA GLY A 53 -8.57 -11.43 -6.30
C GLY A 53 -9.65 -12.45 -5.90
N VAL A 54 -9.70 -12.74 -4.61
CA VAL A 54 -10.65 -13.69 -3.99
C VAL A 54 -11.34 -13.01 -2.81
N VAL A 55 -12.66 -13.25 -2.68
CA VAL A 55 -13.42 -12.83 -1.51
C VAL A 55 -14.06 -14.05 -0.85
N GLY A 56 -13.70 -14.28 0.42
CA GLY A 56 -14.35 -15.25 1.29
C GLY A 56 -15.41 -14.57 2.14
N ARG A 57 -16.61 -15.14 2.27
CA ARG A 57 -17.72 -14.57 3.04
C ARG A 57 -18.13 -15.50 4.16
N LEU A 58 -17.96 -15.07 5.41
CA LEU A 58 -18.33 -15.82 6.60
C LEU A 58 -19.41 -15.06 7.38
N LYS A 59 -20.57 -15.69 7.58
CA LYS A 59 -21.66 -15.13 8.39
C LYS A 59 -21.80 -15.90 9.70
N CYS A 60 -22.01 -15.16 10.80
CA CYS A 60 -22.38 -15.71 12.11
C CYS A 60 -23.52 -14.88 12.70
N GLY A 61 -24.53 -15.55 13.23
CA GLY A 61 -25.72 -14.90 13.78
C GLY A 61 -26.63 -14.25 12.73
N ASP A 62 -27.46 -13.31 13.17
CA ASP A 62 -28.45 -12.59 12.35
C ASP A 62 -28.17 -11.09 12.19
N GLY A 63 -27.07 -10.62 12.77
CA GLY A 63 -26.59 -9.24 12.62
C GLY A 63 -26.43 -8.84 11.17
N LYS A 64 -26.67 -7.55 10.88
CA LYS A 64 -26.65 -7.00 9.52
C LYS A 64 -25.32 -6.36 9.15
N GLY A 65 -24.48 -6.02 10.15
CA GLY A 65 -23.19 -5.38 9.91
C GLY A 65 -22.27 -6.25 9.06
N VAL A 66 -21.56 -5.63 8.12
CA VAL A 66 -20.60 -6.28 7.22
C VAL A 66 -19.28 -5.54 7.28
N ILE A 67 -18.22 -6.25 7.69
CA ILE A 67 -16.87 -5.69 7.68
C ILE A 67 -15.94 -6.54 6.81
N ALA A 68 -14.88 -5.92 6.31
CA ALA A 68 -13.85 -6.62 5.54
C ALA A 68 -12.52 -6.68 6.28
N ILE A 69 -11.82 -7.81 6.10
CA ILE A 69 -10.41 -8.02 6.41
C ILE A 69 -9.68 -8.14 5.10
N ARG A 70 -8.72 -7.26 4.83
CA ARG A 70 -7.94 -7.27 3.59
C ARG A 70 -6.54 -7.82 3.81
N ALA A 71 -6.11 -8.63 2.88
CA ALA A 71 -4.71 -9.02 2.69
C ALA A 71 -4.36 -8.88 1.19
N ASP A 72 -3.20 -8.31 0.90
CA ASP A 72 -2.55 -8.35 -0.41
C ASP A 72 -1.99 -9.74 -0.69
N ILE A 73 -1.78 -10.08 -1.99
CA ILE A 73 -1.38 -11.45 -2.37
C ILE A 73 -0.28 -11.52 -3.44
N ASP A 74 0.10 -10.40 -4.04
CA ASP A 74 1.11 -10.35 -5.10
C ASP A 74 2.54 -10.39 -4.57
N ALA A 75 3.48 -10.66 -5.47
CA ALA A 75 4.92 -10.71 -5.23
C ALA A 75 5.66 -9.72 -6.13
N ILE A 76 6.85 -9.31 -5.71
CA ILE A 76 7.70 -8.37 -6.45
C ILE A 76 8.63 -9.08 -7.44
N GLN A 77 9.06 -8.33 -8.46
CA GLN A 77 10.07 -8.76 -9.43
C GLN A 77 11.47 -8.54 -8.85
N LEU A 78 11.91 -9.48 -8.03
CA LEU A 78 13.22 -9.47 -7.39
C LEU A 78 13.76 -10.89 -7.28
N THR A 79 15.04 -11.11 -7.60
CA THR A 79 15.69 -12.40 -7.41
C THR A 79 16.05 -12.59 -5.95
N GLU A 80 15.46 -13.59 -5.32
CA GLU A 80 15.72 -13.95 -3.93
C GLU A 80 17.13 -14.50 -3.72
N GLN A 81 17.80 -14.04 -2.64
CA GLN A 81 19.16 -14.45 -2.27
C GLN A 81 19.21 -15.18 -0.91
N GLY A 82 18.06 -15.39 -0.27
CA GLY A 82 17.97 -16.20 0.95
C GLY A 82 18.35 -17.67 0.72
N ASP A 83 18.80 -18.37 1.77
CA ASP A 83 19.23 -19.78 1.72
C ASP A 83 18.29 -20.74 2.47
N TRP A 84 17.09 -20.31 2.86
CA TRP A 84 16.08 -21.14 3.49
C TRP A 84 15.46 -22.17 2.51
N SER A 85 14.96 -23.27 3.06
CA SER A 85 14.46 -24.41 2.29
C SER A 85 13.20 -24.11 1.44
N TYR A 86 12.47 -23.05 1.77
CA TYR A 86 11.23 -22.60 1.10
C TYR A 86 11.44 -21.35 0.23
N ARG A 87 12.68 -21.03 -0.12
CA ARG A 87 12.97 -19.91 -1.02
C ARG A 87 12.21 -20.03 -2.35
N SER A 88 12.00 -18.90 -3.00
CA SER A 88 11.31 -18.85 -4.29
C SER A 88 11.86 -19.85 -5.30
N MET A 89 10.96 -20.61 -5.94
CA MET A 89 11.25 -21.49 -7.06
C MET A 89 11.02 -20.81 -8.42
N THR A 90 10.55 -19.55 -8.40
CA THR A 90 10.28 -18.76 -9.60
C THR A 90 11.43 -17.76 -9.81
N ALA A 91 12.08 -17.82 -10.96
CA ALA A 91 13.16 -16.90 -11.28
C ALA A 91 12.67 -15.44 -11.26
N GLU A 92 13.49 -14.53 -10.71
CA GLU A 92 13.26 -13.10 -10.68
C GLU A 92 11.94 -12.67 -9.98
N ARG A 93 11.42 -13.51 -9.06
CA ARG A 93 10.22 -13.21 -8.26
C ARG A 93 10.40 -13.68 -6.83
N MET A 94 9.95 -12.89 -5.86
CA MET A 94 9.89 -13.28 -4.45
C MET A 94 8.81 -12.50 -3.70
N HIS A 95 8.33 -13.06 -2.60
CA HIS A 95 7.56 -12.33 -1.61
C HIS A 95 8.48 -11.46 -0.75
N GLY A 96 8.96 -10.35 -1.31
CA GLY A 96 9.89 -9.42 -0.66
C GLY A 96 9.20 -8.36 0.20
N CYS A 97 7.87 -8.34 0.24
CA CYS A 97 7.06 -7.42 1.04
C CYS A 97 6.25 -8.10 2.15
N GLY A 98 6.14 -9.44 2.14
CA GLY A 98 5.48 -10.19 3.20
C GLY A 98 4.01 -10.52 2.93
N HIS A 99 3.53 -10.36 1.69
CA HIS A 99 2.15 -10.63 1.31
C HIS A 99 1.76 -12.11 1.46
N ASP A 100 2.71 -13.04 1.38
CA ASP A 100 2.53 -14.45 1.75
C ASP A 100 2.14 -14.59 3.25
N GLY A 101 2.75 -13.80 4.13
CA GLY A 101 2.40 -13.72 5.54
C GLY A 101 1.02 -13.09 5.77
N HIS A 102 0.72 -11.97 5.10
CA HIS A 102 -0.58 -11.29 5.20
C HIS A 102 -1.72 -12.21 4.75
N THR A 103 -1.54 -12.91 3.63
CA THR A 103 -2.47 -13.94 3.14
C THR A 103 -2.74 -15.00 4.20
N CYS A 104 -1.68 -15.55 4.82
CA CYS A 104 -1.81 -16.57 5.84
C CYS A 104 -2.44 -16.04 7.14
N ILE A 105 -2.17 -14.80 7.53
CA ILE A 105 -2.83 -14.13 8.65
C ILE A 105 -4.35 -14.05 8.42
N ALA A 106 -4.79 -13.61 7.25
CA ALA A 106 -6.21 -13.52 6.93
C ALA A 106 -6.89 -14.89 6.88
N LEU A 107 -6.25 -15.92 6.32
CA LEU A 107 -6.73 -17.32 6.36
C LEU A 107 -6.79 -17.85 7.80
N GLY A 108 -5.82 -17.49 8.63
CA GLY A 108 -5.80 -17.83 10.05
C GLY A 108 -6.96 -17.21 10.82
N ALA A 109 -7.24 -15.93 10.57
CA ALA A 109 -8.38 -15.24 11.14
C ALA A 109 -9.71 -15.87 10.74
N ALA A 110 -9.85 -16.26 9.47
CA ALA A 110 -11.01 -16.99 8.98
C ALA A 110 -11.21 -18.31 9.73
N GLN A 111 -10.15 -19.08 9.94
CA GLN A 111 -10.19 -20.34 10.69
C GLN A 111 -10.57 -20.11 12.17
N LEU A 112 -10.01 -19.09 12.81
CA LEU A 112 -10.32 -18.74 14.20
C LEU A 112 -11.79 -18.34 14.38
N LEU A 113 -12.29 -17.47 13.51
CA LEU A 113 -13.68 -17.01 13.54
C LEU A 113 -14.68 -18.12 13.27
N LEU A 114 -14.36 -19.01 12.31
CA LEU A 114 -15.17 -20.18 12.04
C LEU A 114 -15.26 -21.12 13.25
N GLN A 115 -14.14 -21.32 13.97
CA GLN A 115 -14.13 -22.18 15.17
C GLN A 115 -14.85 -21.55 16.37
N ARG A 116 -14.69 -20.24 16.56
CA ARG A 116 -15.21 -19.54 17.76
C ARG A 116 -16.65 -19.14 17.60
N GLN A 117 -17.07 -18.75 16.42
CA GLN A 117 -18.42 -18.25 16.09
C GLN A 117 -18.90 -17.18 17.12
N ASN A 118 -17.97 -16.31 17.57
CA ASN A 118 -18.16 -15.38 18.64
C ASN A 118 -18.37 -13.93 18.14
N PHE A 119 -19.04 -13.77 17.00
CA PHE A 119 -19.43 -12.49 16.43
C PHE A 119 -20.85 -12.56 15.86
N ASN A 120 -21.48 -11.39 15.61
CA ASN A 120 -22.85 -11.32 15.08
C ASN A 120 -22.90 -10.39 13.85
N GLY A 121 -22.80 -10.95 12.65
CA GLY A 121 -22.76 -10.22 11.38
C GLY A 121 -22.08 -11.01 10.28
N THR A 122 -21.46 -10.30 9.34
CA THR A 122 -20.74 -10.89 8.20
C THR A 122 -19.32 -10.33 8.12
N VAL A 123 -18.36 -11.22 7.87
CA VAL A 123 -16.96 -10.85 7.56
C VAL A 123 -16.65 -11.24 6.13
N CYS A 124 -16.12 -10.28 5.37
CA CYS A 124 -15.56 -10.50 4.04
C CYS A 124 -14.03 -10.53 4.13
N PHE A 125 -13.42 -11.66 3.79
CA PHE A 125 -11.97 -11.78 3.66
C PHE A 125 -11.60 -11.42 2.23
N VAL A 126 -11.01 -10.25 2.03
CA VAL A 126 -10.66 -9.67 0.74
C VAL A 126 -9.18 -9.95 0.47
N PHE A 127 -8.89 -10.91 -0.39
CA PHE A 127 -7.54 -11.21 -0.85
C PHE A 127 -7.30 -10.43 -2.14
N GLN A 128 -6.52 -9.37 -2.01
CA GLN A 128 -6.37 -8.34 -3.04
C GLN A 128 -5.11 -8.57 -3.87
N PRO A 129 -5.21 -8.64 -5.22
CA PRO A 129 -4.07 -8.73 -6.12
C PRO A 129 -3.39 -7.37 -6.31
N ALA A 130 -2.23 -7.35 -6.95
CA ALA A 130 -1.59 -6.20 -7.57
C ALA A 130 -1.50 -4.95 -6.67
N GLU A 131 -1.07 -5.13 -5.42
CA GLU A 131 -0.81 -4.03 -4.49
C GLU A 131 0.42 -3.24 -4.92
N GLU A 132 1.53 -3.92 -5.22
CA GLU A 132 2.84 -3.33 -5.51
C GLU A 132 2.84 -2.27 -6.64
N PRO A 133 2.08 -2.41 -7.71
CA PRO A 133 1.91 -1.35 -8.71
C PRO A 133 0.77 -0.35 -8.39
N GLY A 134 0.05 -0.47 -7.28
CA GLY A 134 -1.04 0.44 -6.88
C GLY A 134 -2.36 0.26 -7.62
N TYR A 135 -2.61 -0.91 -8.23
CA TYR A 135 -3.78 -1.11 -9.10
C TYR A 135 -4.85 -2.04 -8.53
N GLY A 136 -4.51 -2.86 -7.54
CA GLY A 136 -5.35 -3.95 -7.10
C GLY A 136 -6.61 -3.50 -6.37
N ALA A 137 -6.47 -2.57 -5.43
CA ALA A 137 -7.63 -2.02 -4.71
C ALA A 137 -8.62 -1.37 -5.67
N ARG A 138 -8.14 -0.57 -6.63
CA ARG A 138 -8.99 0.06 -7.65
C ARG A 138 -9.67 -0.98 -8.53
N ALA A 139 -8.94 -2.01 -8.99
CA ALA A 139 -9.50 -3.08 -9.81
C ALA A 139 -10.62 -3.85 -9.09
N MET A 140 -10.45 -4.15 -7.79
CA MET A 140 -11.51 -4.79 -6.99
C MET A 140 -12.71 -3.87 -6.78
N MET A 141 -12.49 -2.56 -6.57
CA MET A 141 -13.58 -1.58 -6.43
C MET A 141 -14.34 -1.38 -7.75
N ASP A 142 -13.64 -1.37 -8.88
CA ASP A 142 -14.26 -1.27 -10.22
C ASP A 142 -15.14 -2.51 -10.53
N ASP A 143 -14.78 -3.68 -9.98
CA ASP A 143 -15.62 -4.88 -10.00
C ASP A 143 -16.74 -4.87 -8.93
N GLY A 144 -16.88 -3.75 -8.21
CA GLY A 144 -17.96 -3.52 -7.25
C GLY A 144 -17.81 -4.29 -5.94
N VAL A 145 -16.62 -4.59 -5.46
CA VAL A 145 -16.40 -5.40 -4.24
C VAL A 145 -17.11 -4.80 -3.02
N ILE A 146 -17.13 -3.49 -2.87
CA ILE A 146 -17.78 -2.81 -1.74
C ILE A 146 -19.30 -3.02 -1.79
N GLU A 147 -19.93 -2.66 -2.92
CA GLU A 147 -21.38 -2.68 -3.11
C GLU A 147 -21.92 -4.11 -3.19
N ARG A 148 -21.21 -4.99 -3.91
CA ARG A 148 -21.60 -6.39 -4.13
C ARG A 148 -21.69 -7.19 -2.84
N PHE A 149 -20.75 -6.91 -1.90
CA PHE A 149 -20.72 -7.61 -0.62
C PHE A 149 -21.30 -6.78 0.53
N GLY A 150 -21.68 -5.51 0.29
CA GLY A 150 -22.24 -4.60 1.27
C GLY A 150 -21.24 -4.24 2.37
N ILE A 151 -19.98 -4.08 2.04
CA ILE A 151 -18.89 -3.81 2.99
C ILE A 151 -19.07 -2.39 3.54
N GLU A 152 -19.19 -2.27 4.86
CA GLU A 152 -19.38 -1.00 5.58
C GLU A 152 -18.06 -0.44 6.14
N GLU A 153 -17.13 -1.33 6.53
CA GLU A 153 -15.82 -0.99 7.07
C GLU A 153 -14.76 -2.00 6.60
N ILE A 154 -13.51 -1.56 6.48
CA ILE A 154 -12.40 -2.40 6.04
C ILE A 154 -11.18 -2.26 6.95
N TYR A 155 -10.52 -3.38 7.26
CA TYR A 155 -9.33 -3.43 8.09
C TYR A 155 -8.21 -4.18 7.37
N GLY A 156 -7.01 -3.59 7.39
CA GLY A 156 -5.80 -4.16 6.80
C GLY A 156 -4.62 -4.10 7.75
N LEU A 157 -3.58 -4.86 7.45
CA LEU A 157 -2.31 -4.78 8.16
C LEU A 157 -1.14 -4.94 7.19
N HIS A 158 0.01 -4.41 7.60
CA HIS A 158 1.29 -4.72 6.97
C HIS A 158 2.33 -5.08 8.02
N ASN A 159 3.12 -6.10 7.76
CA ASN A 159 4.27 -6.42 8.59
C ASN A 159 5.36 -5.34 8.44
N MET A 160 6.02 -4.99 9.53
CA MET A 160 7.00 -3.90 9.52
C MET A 160 8.33 -4.32 10.13
N PRO A 161 9.36 -4.59 9.30
CA PRO A 161 10.73 -4.71 9.78
C PRO A 161 11.21 -3.42 10.47
N GLY A 162 12.03 -3.57 11.50
CA GLY A 162 12.48 -2.47 12.35
C GLY A 162 11.54 -2.17 13.53
N MET A 163 10.35 -2.77 13.55
CA MET A 163 9.46 -2.80 14.72
C MET A 163 9.57 -4.14 15.42
N LYS A 164 9.65 -4.13 16.76
CA LYS A 164 9.77 -5.33 17.59
C LYS A 164 8.67 -6.35 17.24
N ALA A 165 9.06 -7.61 17.12
CA ALA A 165 8.16 -8.69 16.73
C ALA A 165 6.90 -8.77 17.60
N GLY A 166 5.72 -8.79 16.93
CA GLY A 166 4.42 -8.91 17.58
C GLY A 166 3.94 -7.65 18.30
N THR A 167 4.58 -6.48 18.10
CA THR A 167 3.99 -5.19 18.47
C THR A 167 3.02 -4.72 17.40
N ILE A 168 2.04 -3.90 17.75
CA ILE A 168 1.05 -3.36 16.82
C ILE A 168 1.07 -1.83 16.91
N ALA A 169 1.09 -1.17 15.75
CA ALA A 169 1.08 0.28 15.70
C ALA A 169 0.10 0.81 14.66
N THR A 170 -0.55 1.92 14.98
CA THR A 170 -1.45 2.63 14.07
C THR A 170 -1.53 4.10 14.45
N ARG A 171 -2.32 4.88 13.72
CA ARG A 171 -2.66 6.27 14.06
C ARG A 171 -3.94 6.71 13.37
N VAL A 172 -4.57 7.72 13.90
CA VAL A 172 -5.66 8.43 13.23
C VAL A 172 -5.11 9.32 12.12
N GLY A 173 -5.83 9.41 11.01
CA GLY A 173 -5.41 10.22 9.85
C GLY A 173 -4.36 9.51 9.01
N GLY A 174 -3.59 10.28 8.25
CA GLY A 174 -2.60 9.73 7.32
C GLY A 174 -1.51 8.92 8.03
N ILE A 175 -1.40 7.63 7.72
CA ILE A 175 -0.36 6.74 8.25
C ILE A 175 0.73 6.48 7.21
N MET A 176 0.36 6.31 5.93
CA MET A 176 1.27 6.14 4.79
C MET A 176 0.96 7.20 3.74
N ALA A 177 1.99 7.63 3.00
CA ALA A 177 1.87 8.71 2.03
C ALA A 177 1.19 8.27 0.73
N SER A 178 0.67 9.25 -0.01
CA SER A 178 0.40 9.08 -1.44
C SER A 178 1.71 8.87 -2.23
N GLU A 179 1.58 8.35 -3.41
CA GLU A 179 2.62 8.37 -4.44
C GLU A 179 2.02 8.86 -5.75
N ASP A 180 2.64 9.89 -6.32
CA ASP A 180 2.18 10.45 -7.57
C ASP A 180 3.37 10.81 -8.45
N ASN A 181 3.21 10.56 -9.74
CA ASN A 181 4.21 10.88 -10.73
C ASN A 181 3.82 12.11 -11.54
N PHE A 182 4.79 12.95 -11.89
CA PHE A 182 4.58 14.09 -12.77
C PHE A 182 5.58 14.14 -13.92
N ILE A 183 5.13 14.70 -15.05
CA ILE A 183 5.97 14.99 -16.22
C ILE A 183 5.66 16.38 -16.70
N ILE A 184 6.70 17.23 -16.83
CA ILE A 184 6.64 18.59 -17.37
C ILE A 184 7.44 18.62 -18.65
N ARG A 185 6.78 18.77 -19.81
CA ARG A 185 7.42 18.90 -21.11
C ARG A 185 7.40 20.36 -21.55
N ILE A 186 8.60 20.90 -21.73
CA ILE A 186 8.82 22.30 -22.12
C ILE A 186 9.28 22.31 -23.57
N LYS A 187 8.56 23.04 -24.42
CA LYS A 187 8.98 23.30 -25.80
C LYS A 187 9.32 24.79 -25.95
N GLY A 188 10.60 25.06 -26.08
CA GLY A 188 11.15 26.36 -26.38
C GLY A 188 11.48 26.53 -27.86
N GLN A 189 12.61 27.22 -28.14
CA GLN A 189 13.16 27.41 -29.45
C GLN A 189 14.68 27.26 -29.37
N GLY A 190 15.22 26.22 -29.97
CA GLY A 190 16.66 25.95 -30.04
C GLY A 190 17.40 26.98 -30.90
N ALA A 191 18.69 27.16 -30.60
CA ALA A 191 19.58 28.00 -31.36
C ALA A 191 21.05 27.60 -31.16
N HIS A 192 21.95 28.19 -31.94
CA HIS A 192 23.38 28.06 -31.71
C HIS A 192 23.77 28.63 -30.33
N ALA A 193 24.53 27.90 -29.53
CA ALA A 193 24.89 28.32 -28.15
C ALA A 193 25.53 29.71 -28.06
N ALA A 194 26.23 30.19 -29.10
CA ALA A 194 26.78 31.54 -29.16
C ALA A 194 25.74 32.61 -29.55
N ARG A 195 24.49 32.27 -29.81
CA ARG A 195 23.40 33.19 -30.18
C ARG A 195 22.16 33.01 -29.30
N PRO A 196 22.27 33.13 -27.97
CA PRO A 196 21.16 32.83 -27.04
C PRO A 196 19.96 33.77 -27.23
N HIS A 197 20.18 35.00 -27.77
CA HIS A 197 19.10 35.94 -28.09
C HIS A 197 18.17 35.49 -29.20
N MET A 198 18.53 34.46 -29.94
CA MET A 198 17.71 33.83 -30.96
C MET A 198 16.90 32.62 -30.41
N ALA A 199 17.15 32.23 -29.15
CA ALA A 199 16.51 31.11 -28.52
C ALA A 199 15.35 31.52 -27.60
N LYS A 200 14.49 30.55 -27.28
CA LYS A 200 13.72 30.49 -26.04
C LYS A 200 14.23 29.26 -25.31
N ASP A 201 15.19 29.48 -24.41
CA ASP A 201 16.01 28.42 -23.84
C ASP A 201 15.23 27.56 -22.83
N PRO A 202 14.80 26.34 -23.18
CA PRO A 202 14.00 25.54 -22.29
C PRO A 202 14.79 24.94 -21.12
N LEU A 203 16.15 24.94 -21.16
CA LEU A 203 16.96 24.54 -20.00
C LEU A 203 16.94 25.59 -18.90
N VAL A 204 17.01 26.87 -19.25
CA VAL A 204 16.88 27.97 -18.28
C VAL A 204 15.47 27.98 -17.68
N ILE A 205 14.44 27.81 -18.52
CA ILE A 205 13.04 27.71 -18.10
C ILE A 205 12.85 26.52 -17.13
N ALA A 206 13.42 25.35 -17.44
CA ALA A 206 13.34 24.17 -16.58
C ALA A 206 14.02 24.40 -15.21
N ALA A 207 15.17 25.06 -15.18
CA ALA A 207 15.85 25.40 -13.93
C ALA A 207 14.99 26.34 -13.05
N GLU A 208 14.35 27.35 -13.66
CA GLU A 208 13.40 28.24 -12.99
C GLU A 208 12.20 27.49 -12.43
N ILE A 209 11.60 26.59 -13.22
CA ILE A 209 10.48 25.74 -12.78
C ILE A 209 10.90 24.88 -11.59
N ILE A 210 12.02 24.14 -11.66
CA ILE A 210 12.50 23.27 -10.58
C ILE A 210 12.65 24.06 -9.26
N LEU A 211 13.23 25.25 -9.32
CA LEU A 211 13.39 26.12 -8.13
C LEU A 211 12.04 26.65 -7.62
N ALA A 212 11.15 27.05 -8.51
CA ALA A 212 9.84 27.58 -8.15
C ALA A 212 8.94 26.51 -7.53
N LEU A 213 8.98 25.25 -8.00
CA LEU A 213 8.22 24.13 -7.43
C LEU A 213 8.55 23.91 -5.95
N GLN A 214 9.79 24.16 -5.51
CA GLN A 214 10.17 24.04 -4.08
C GLN A 214 9.41 25.03 -3.19
N THR A 215 8.90 26.12 -3.75
CA THR A 215 8.10 27.10 -3.00
C THR A 215 6.70 26.57 -2.65
N ILE A 216 6.21 25.56 -3.32
CA ILE A 216 4.90 24.96 -3.02
C ILE A 216 4.91 24.39 -1.60
N VAL A 217 5.87 23.51 -1.29
CA VAL A 217 6.00 22.94 0.06
C VAL A 217 6.27 24.00 1.10
N SER A 218 7.15 24.97 0.80
CA SER A 218 7.56 25.98 1.79
C SER A 218 6.58 27.15 1.97
N ARG A 219 5.61 27.38 1.04
CA ARG A 219 4.75 28.58 1.03
C ARG A 219 3.27 28.32 0.74
N ASN A 220 2.87 27.13 0.29
CA ASN A 220 1.48 26.80 0.00
C ASN A 220 0.94 25.67 0.88
N VAL A 221 1.79 24.72 1.30
CA VAL A 221 1.41 23.65 2.23
C VAL A 221 1.50 24.18 3.67
N ASP A 222 0.55 23.78 4.53
CA ASP A 222 0.62 24.07 5.96
C ASP A 222 1.91 23.44 6.54
N PRO A 223 2.74 24.18 7.28
CA PRO A 223 4.01 23.69 7.81
C PRO A 223 3.89 22.51 8.78
N ASN A 224 2.68 22.23 9.30
CA ASN A 224 2.40 21.06 10.12
C ASN A 224 2.03 19.82 9.31
N VAL A 225 1.91 19.94 7.99
CA VAL A 225 1.51 18.82 7.09
C VAL A 225 2.70 18.44 6.22
N PRO A 226 3.23 17.23 6.35
CA PRO A 226 4.34 16.77 5.52
C PRO A 226 3.94 16.63 4.06
N ALA A 227 4.78 17.15 3.16
CA ALA A 227 4.66 16.97 1.72
C ALA A 227 6.04 17.00 1.06
N VAL A 228 6.18 16.27 -0.04
CA VAL A 228 7.43 16.18 -0.81
C VAL A 228 7.14 16.45 -2.29
N ILE A 229 8.03 17.21 -2.94
CA ILE A 229 8.14 17.36 -4.39
C ILE A 229 9.59 17.10 -4.77
N SER A 230 9.84 16.04 -5.52
CA SER A 230 11.18 15.67 -6.00
C SER A 230 11.23 15.67 -7.52
N CYS A 231 12.02 16.55 -8.12
CA CYS A 231 12.37 16.45 -9.53
C CYS A 231 13.56 15.50 -9.63
N THR A 232 13.35 14.32 -10.24
CA THR A 232 14.34 13.24 -10.23
C THR A 232 15.03 13.03 -11.57
N GLU A 233 14.43 13.51 -12.66
CA GLU A 233 14.97 13.37 -14.01
C GLU A 233 14.87 14.68 -14.76
N LEU A 234 15.90 14.98 -15.58
CA LEU A 234 15.94 16.10 -16.52
C LEU A 234 16.52 15.63 -17.86
N HIS A 235 15.71 15.58 -18.89
CA HIS A 235 16.10 15.16 -20.21
C HIS A 235 16.01 16.30 -21.23
N THR A 236 16.91 16.32 -22.22
CA THR A 236 16.94 17.34 -23.27
C THR A 236 17.45 16.81 -24.59
N ASP A 237 17.04 17.42 -25.70
CA ASP A 237 17.57 17.20 -27.05
C ASP A 237 18.79 18.09 -27.39
N GLY A 238 19.35 18.81 -26.39
CA GLY A 238 20.51 19.69 -26.57
C GLY A 238 21.82 18.94 -26.74
N ILE A 239 22.77 19.63 -27.37
CA ILE A 239 24.18 19.23 -27.46
C ILE A 239 25.08 20.39 -27.05
N ARG A 240 26.38 20.12 -26.81
CA ARG A 240 27.32 21.10 -26.25
C ARG A 240 27.30 22.49 -26.89
N ASN A 241 27.05 22.60 -28.19
CA ASN A 241 27.09 23.83 -28.94
C ASN A 241 25.74 24.29 -29.50
N ALA A 242 24.64 23.66 -29.08
CA ALA A 242 23.28 24.01 -29.47
C ALA A 242 22.33 24.02 -28.27
N ILE A 243 21.63 25.12 -28.09
CA ILE A 243 20.53 25.25 -27.14
C ILE A 243 19.40 24.32 -27.60
N PRO A 244 18.80 23.51 -26.69
CA PRO A 244 17.77 22.56 -27.04
C PRO A 244 16.44 23.23 -27.47
N THR A 245 15.59 22.43 -28.09
CA THR A 245 14.21 22.80 -28.35
C THR A 245 13.26 22.22 -27.29
N HIS A 246 13.60 21.06 -26.74
CA HIS A 246 12.76 20.35 -25.80
C HIS A 246 13.52 20.04 -24.50
N VAL A 247 12.80 20.14 -23.40
CA VAL A 247 13.24 19.65 -22.08
C VAL A 247 12.06 18.91 -21.44
N GLU A 248 12.35 17.79 -20.81
CA GLU A 248 11.41 17.02 -20.00
C GLU A 248 11.94 16.93 -18.58
N ILE A 249 11.10 17.32 -17.59
CA ILE A 249 11.34 17.12 -16.16
C ILE A 249 10.38 16.02 -15.71
N LYS A 250 10.88 15.03 -14.96
CA LYS A 250 10.04 14.05 -14.27
C LYS A 250 10.33 14.06 -12.79
N GLY A 251 9.36 13.57 -12.02
CA GLY A 251 9.52 13.47 -10.60
C GLY A 251 8.34 12.82 -9.91
N ASP A 252 8.44 12.81 -8.60
CA ASP A 252 7.52 12.18 -7.66
C ASP A 252 7.04 13.20 -6.63
N THR A 253 5.80 13.03 -6.16
CA THR A 253 5.26 13.78 -5.01
C THR A 253 4.68 12.84 -3.97
N ARG A 254 4.76 13.26 -2.69
CA ARG A 254 4.22 12.51 -1.55
C ARG A 254 3.42 13.45 -0.65
N SER A 255 2.29 12.95 -0.12
CA SER A 255 1.49 13.67 0.87
C SER A 255 0.66 12.68 1.72
N PHE A 256 0.11 13.16 2.84
CA PHE A 256 -0.69 12.33 3.75
C PHE A 256 -2.19 12.68 3.74
N ALA A 257 -2.61 13.55 2.83
CA ALA A 257 -3.99 14.00 2.76
C ALA A 257 -4.39 14.26 1.30
N PRO A 258 -5.60 13.84 0.86
CA PRO A 258 -6.06 14.02 -0.51
C PRO A 258 -6.11 15.49 -0.96
N GLU A 259 -6.45 16.41 -0.05
CA GLU A 259 -6.47 17.85 -0.33
C GLU A 259 -5.09 18.42 -0.59
N VAL A 260 -4.05 17.88 0.07
CA VAL A 260 -2.66 18.29 -0.19
C VAL A 260 -2.19 17.71 -1.52
N GLN A 261 -2.53 16.47 -1.83
CA GLN A 261 -2.25 15.83 -3.12
C GLN A 261 -2.80 16.67 -4.29
N MET A 262 -4.07 17.10 -4.20
CA MET A 262 -4.68 17.99 -5.20
C MET A 262 -4.02 19.37 -5.26
N LEU A 263 -3.65 19.95 -4.11
CA LEU A 263 -2.93 21.22 -4.04
C LEU A 263 -1.59 21.14 -4.76
N LEU A 264 -0.83 20.07 -4.57
CA LEU A 264 0.46 19.88 -5.24
C LEU A 264 0.29 19.86 -6.76
N GLU A 265 -0.64 19.08 -7.29
CA GLU A 265 -0.93 19.03 -8.75
C GLU A 265 -1.30 20.42 -9.28
N GLU A 266 -2.29 21.10 -8.68
CA GLU A 266 -2.78 22.40 -9.13
C GLU A 266 -1.66 23.45 -9.15
N ARG A 267 -0.88 23.53 -8.07
CA ARG A 267 0.20 24.52 -7.96
C ARG A 267 1.35 24.25 -8.91
N MET A 268 1.73 22.99 -9.07
CA MET A 268 2.78 22.57 -9.99
C MET A 268 2.39 22.91 -11.44
N ARG A 269 1.17 22.60 -11.84
CA ARG A 269 0.62 22.96 -13.16
C ARG A 269 0.65 24.46 -13.38
N THR A 270 0.09 25.23 -12.45
CA THR A 270 -0.01 26.69 -12.55
C THR A 270 1.36 27.35 -12.68
N ILE A 271 2.33 26.94 -11.84
CA ILE A 271 3.68 27.51 -11.84
C ILE A 271 4.39 27.17 -13.16
N SER A 272 4.33 25.92 -13.60
CA SER A 272 5.03 25.46 -14.80
C SER A 272 4.51 26.16 -16.06
N GLU A 273 3.19 26.26 -16.19
CA GLU A 273 2.54 26.95 -17.31
C GLU A 273 2.84 28.46 -17.31
N ALA A 274 2.78 29.11 -16.15
CA ALA A 274 3.07 30.55 -16.03
C ALA A 274 4.52 30.91 -16.38
N ILE A 275 5.50 30.12 -15.90
CA ILE A 275 6.93 30.36 -16.21
C ILE A 275 7.16 30.13 -17.71
N CYS A 276 6.66 29.07 -18.28
CA CYS A 276 6.78 28.83 -19.74
C CYS A 276 6.18 29.98 -20.55
N ALA A 277 4.99 30.45 -20.17
CA ALA A 277 4.32 31.57 -20.85
C ALA A 277 5.13 32.87 -20.75
N MET A 278 5.73 33.17 -19.60
CA MET A 278 6.58 34.34 -19.37
C MET A 278 7.76 34.39 -20.36
N HIS A 279 8.33 33.22 -20.67
CA HIS A 279 9.44 33.10 -21.65
C HIS A 279 8.96 32.86 -23.09
N GLY A 280 7.65 32.85 -23.34
CA GLY A 280 7.08 32.58 -24.67
C GLY A 280 7.31 31.16 -25.15
N ALA A 281 7.54 30.21 -24.24
CA ALA A 281 7.60 28.78 -24.47
C ALA A 281 6.22 28.12 -24.22
N THR A 282 6.08 26.84 -24.57
CA THR A 282 4.87 26.05 -24.26
C THR A 282 5.17 24.98 -23.22
N CYS A 283 4.20 24.70 -22.36
CA CYS A 283 4.23 23.70 -21.33
C CYS A 283 3.17 22.63 -21.59
N GLN A 284 3.55 21.36 -21.43
CA GLN A 284 2.62 20.25 -21.29
C GLN A 284 2.87 19.59 -19.94
N PHE A 285 1.89 19.64 -19.04
CA PHE A 285 1.95 19.11 -17.69
C PHE A 285 1.07 17.86 -17.60
N SER A 286 1.63 16.76 -17.09
CA SER A 286 0.92 15.53 -16.77
C SER A 286 1.18 15.16 -15.31
N TYR A 287 0.15 14.66 -14.64
CA TYR A 287 0.21 14.20 -13.25
C TYR A 287 -0.60 12.92 -13.14
N THR A 288 -0.06 11.91 -12.50
CA THR A 288 -0.70 10.59 -12.35
C THR A 288 -0.76 10.23 -10.88
N TYR A 289 -1.98 9.99 -10.39
CA TYR A 289 -2.24 9.50 -9.04
C TYR A 289 -2.02 7.99 -9.00
N GLU A 290 -0.86 7.55 -8.49
CA GLU A 290 -0.53 6.12 -8.38
C GLU A 290 -1.15 5.54 -7.12
N PHE A 291 -0.77 6.05 -5.95
CA PHE A 291 -1.30 5.61 -4.66
C PHE A 291 -2.04 6.75 -3.94
N ALA A 292 -3.24 6.46 -3.45
CA ALA A 292 -3.91 7.37 -2.54
C ALA A 292 -3.22 7.35 -1.16
N PRO A 293 -3.21 8.46 -0.40
CA PRO A 293 -2.72 8.41 0.97
C PRO A 293 -3.59 7.46 1.81
N THR A 294 -2.96 6.65 2.66
CA THR A 294 -3.66 5.78 3.59
C THR A 294 -4.09 6.57 4.82
N VAL A 295 -5.36 6.95 4.87
CA VAL A 295 -5.93 7.85 5.90
C VAL A 295 -6.92 7.08 6.77
N ASN A 296 -6.49 6.67 7.96
CA ASN A 296 -7.29 5.90 8.91
C ASN A 296 -8.41 6.74 9.52
N TRP A 297 -9.61 6.17 9.62
CA TRP A 297 -10.76 6.78 10.25
C TRP A 297 -10.72 6.60 11.78
N GLN A 298 -10.98 7.66 12.55
CA GLN A 298 -10.92 7.65 14.01
C GLN A 298 -11.68 6.46 14.63
N GLN A 299 -12.93 6.28 14.25
CA GLN A 299 -13.77 5.20 14.80
C GLN A 299 -13.21 3.79 14.55
N CYS A 300 -12.56 3.58 13.41
CA CYS A 300 -11.93 2.30 13.06
C CYS A 300 -10.58 2.12 13.78
N VAL A 301 -9.85 3.21 14.02
CA VAL A 301 -8.62 3.19 14.86
C VAL A 301 -8.98 2.82 16.31
N ASP A 302 -10.08 3.34 16.87
CA ASP A 302 -10.52 3.00 18.23
C ASP A 302 -10.81 1.50 18.36
N VAL A 303 -11.46 0.90 17.36
CA VAL A 303 -11.69 -0.56 17.27
C VAL A 303 -10.37 -1.31 17.16
N ALA A 304 -9.49 -0.88 16.25
CA ALA A 304 -8.21 -1.53 15.98
C ALA A 304 -7.28 -1.52 17.21
N VAL A 305 -7.18 -0.39 17.90
CA VAL A 305 -6.39 -0.24 19.14
C VAL A 305 -6.96 -1.10 20.27
N THR A 306 -8.28 -1.12 20.43
CA THR A 306 -8.94 -1.97 21.43
C THR A 306 -8.66 -3.45 21.16
N ALA A 307 -8.80 -3.90 19.91
CA ALA A 307 -8.51 -5.26 19.51
C ALA A 307 -7.02 -5.60 19.71
N ALA A 308 -6.11 -4.70 19.34
CA ALA A 308 -4.67 -4.89 19.54
C ALA A 308 -4.33 -5.06 21.03
N ILE A 309 -4.85 -4.20 21.91
CA ILE A 309 -4.61 -4.29 23.37
C ILE A 309 -5.11 -5.62 23.92
N ASN A 310 -6.27 -6.09 23.47
CA ASN A 310 -6.83 -7.37 23.92
C ASN A 310 -5.96 -8.58 23.51
N VAL A 311 -5.22 -8.48 22.39
CA VAL A 311 -4.39 -9.58 21.89
C VAL A 311 -2.96 -9.54 22.41
N VAL A 312 -2.31 -8.38 22.40
CA VAL A 312 -0.87 -8.29 22.71
C VAL A 312 -0.55 -7.55 24.01
N GLY A 313 -1.54 -6.92 24.65
CA GLY A 313 -1.36 -6.07 25.84
C GLY A 313 -1.03 -4.62 25.45
N ALA A 314 -1.43 -3.68 26.32
CA ALA A 314 -1.31 -2.25 26.06
C ALA A 314 0.14 -1.78 25.86
N GLU A 315 1.09 -2.44 26.51
CA GLU A 315 2.52 -2.12 26.43
C GLU A 315 3.16 -2.44 25.05
N LYS A 316 2.45 -3.18 24.21
CA LYS A 316 2.88 -3.54 22.85
C LYS A 316 2.09 -2.82 21.75
N VAL A 317 1.28 -1.83 22.13
CA VAL A 317 0.43 -1.10 21.17
C VAL A 317 0.81 0.38 21.16
N ASP A 318 1.15 0.90 19.97
CA ASP A 318 1.31 2.33 19.72
C ASP A 318 0.13 2.83 18.89
N GLY A 319 -0.79 3.58 19.49
CA GLY A 319 -1.95 4.17 18.81
C GLY A 319 -1.67 5.50 18.11
N ASN A 320 -0.41 5.97 18.09
CA ASN A 320 -0.02 7.25 17.47
C ASN A 320 1.37 7.19 16.84
N VAL A 321 1.63 6.12 16.07
CA VAL A 321 2.91 5.90 15.38
C VAL A 321 3.23 7.07 14.43
N ALA A 322 4.52 7.32 14.19
CA ALA A 322 4.95 8.31 13.21
C ALA A 322 4.46 7.95 11.79
N GLN A 323 4.15 8.97 11.00
CA GLN A 323 3.79 8.80 9.59
C GLN A 323 4.98 8.25 8.80
N MET A 324 4.71 7.39 7.81
CA MET A 324 5.73 6.81 6.94
C MET A 324 5.53 7.25 5.48
N MET A 325 6.63 7.63 4.81
CA MET A 325 6.61 8.07 3.41
C MET A 325 6.50 6.93 2.39
N ILE A 326 6.30 5.69 2.83
CA ILE A 326 5.96 4.55 1.98
C ILE A 326 4.49 4.65 1.54
N SER A 327 4.15 3.94 0.48
CA SER A 327 2.81 3.95 -0.12
C SER A 327 2.14 2.57 0.03
N GLU A 328 0.80 2.56 -0.07
CA GLU A 328 -0.04 1.37 0.04
C GLU A 328 -1.38 1.65 -0.67
N ASP A 329 -1.84 0.77 -1.55
CA ASP A 329 -3.05 1.02 -2.32
C ASP A 329 -4.36 0.80 -1.52
N PHE A 330 -4.27 0.26 -0.29
CA PHE A 330 -5.38 0.21 0.67
C PHE A 330 -6.02 1.59 0.90
N GLY A 331 -5.24 2.67 0.76
CA GLY A 331 -5.72 4.04 0.83
C GLY A 331 -6.90 4.33 -0.11
N ALA A 332 -6.97 3.63 -1.25
CA ALA A 332 -8.08 3.77 -2.19
C ALA A 332 -9.42 3.29 -1.61
N PHE A 333 -9.44 2.21 -0.82
CA PHE A 333 -10.64 1.78 -0.09
C PHE A 333 -11.07 2.82 0.94
N LEU A 334 -10.10 3.41 1.67
CA LEU A 334 -10.37 4.39 2.72
C LEU A 334 -10.97 5.71 2.20
N GLN A 335 -10.81 5.99 0.90
CA GLN A 335 -11.51 7.09 0.23
C GLN A 335 -13.00 6.81 -0.02
N LYS A 336 -13.43 5.55 0.08
CA LYS A 336 -14.80 5.12 -0.21
C LYS A 336 -15.57 4.71 1.04
N ILE A 337 -14.94 3.99 1.94
CA ILE A 337 -15.54 3.46 3.17
C ILE A 337 -14.61 3.68 4.37
N PRO A 338 -15.16 3.77 5.59
CA PRO A 338 -14.34 3.80 6.80
C PRO A 338 -13.45 2.57 6.92
N GLY A 339 -12.25 2.76 7.51
CA GLY A 339 -11.36 1.65 7.78
C GLY A 339 -10.12 2.04 8.57
N CYS A 340 -9.31 1.05 8.88
CA CYS A 340 -8.06 1.22 9.59
C CYS A 340 -6.99 0.27 9.06
N PHE A 341 -5.81 0.82 8.83
CA PHE A 341 -4.59 0.10 8.50
C PHE A 341 -3.63 0.14 9.68
N ILE A 342 -3.02 -0.99 10.02
CA ILE A 342 -2.08 -1.08 11.13
C ILE A 342 -0.73 -1.64 10.66
N PHE A 343 0.33 -1.39 11.43
CA PHE A 343 1.60 -2.08 11.30
C PHE A 343 1.71 -3.19 12.34
N LEU A 344 2.15 -4.36 11.91
CA LEU A 344 2.50 -5.49 12.76
C LEU A 344 4.02 -5.66 12.76
N GLY A 345 4.67 -5.47 13.90
CA GLY A 345 6.12 -5.58 14.02
C GLY A 345 6.62 -6.97 13.58
N ASN A 346 7.49 -6.98 12.56
CA ASN A 346 8.07 -8.19 11.99
C ASN A 346 9.34 -8.63 12.74
N GLY A 347 10.04 -7.68 13.34
CA GLY A 347 11.26 -7.85 14.13
C GLY A 347 12.17 -6.63 14.05
N ASP A 348 12.87 -6.34 15.12
CA ASP A 348 13.89 -5.28 15.19
C ASP A 348 15.28 -5.87 15.46
N SER A 349 16.28 -5.04 15.73
CA SER A 349 17.66 -5.47 16.00
C SER A 349 17.81 -6.30 17.28
N SER A 350 16.78 -6.39 18.13
CA SER A 350 16.75 -7.23 19.33
C SER A 350 16.12 -8.60 19.09
N ASP A 351 15.44 -8.80 17.95
CA ASP A 351 14.81 -10.04 17.54
C ASP A 351 15.77 -10.91 16.73
N ALA A 352 15.62 -12.23 16.81
CA ALA A 352 16.46 -13.18 16.06
C ALA A 352 16.18 -13.17 14.55
N GLN A 353 15.00 -12.70 14.13
CA GLN A 353 14.52 -12.71 12.74
C GLN A 353 13.66 -11.47 12.47
N GLY A 354 13.40 -11.21 11.18
CA GLY A 354 12.40 -10.24 10.75
C GLY A 354 12.85 -8.78 10.66
N ASN A 355 14.15 -8.49 10.88
CA ASN A 355 14.69 -7.12 10.81
C ASN A 355 15.23 -6.74 9.42
N THR A 356 15.30 -7.67 8.47
CA THR A 356 15.71 -7.36 7.09
C THR A 356 14.65 -6.45 6.44
N PRO A 357 15.05 -5.30 5.85
CA PRO A 357 14.09 -4.38 5.23
C PRO A 357 13.24 -5.02 4.14
N LEU A 358 12.02 -4.52 3.96
CA LEU A 358 11.17 -4.86 2.81
C LEU A 358 11.92 -4.59 1.50
N HIS A 359 11.57 -5.34 0.43
CA HIS A 359 12.19 -5.27 -0.90
C HIS A 359 13.70 -5.59 -0.92
N ASN A 360 14.23 -6.15 0.14
CA ASN A 360 15.60 -6.68 0.17
C ASN A 360 15.60 -8.12 -0.35
N ALA A 361 16.60 -8.48 -1.17
CA ALA A 361 16.71 -9.82 -1.75
C ALA A 361 16.88 -10.96 -0.69
N CYS A 362 17.23 -10.62 0.54
CA CYS A 362 17.30 -11.52 1.70
C CYS A 362 16.17 -11.26 2.72
N TYR A 363 15.07 -10.62 2.32
CA TYR A 363 13.93 -10.44 3.19
C TYR A 363 13.23 -11.78 3.45
N ASP A 364 12.80 -11.99 4.69
CA ASP A 364 11.92 -13.09 5.09
C ASP A 364 10.90 -12.61 6.12
N PHE A 365 9.66 -13.07 5.97
CA PHE A 365 8.59 -12.80 6.92
C PHE A 365 8.83 -13.57 8.22
N ASN A 366 8.57 -12.97 9.37
CA ASN A 366 8.73 -13.64 10.66
C ASN A 366 7.52 -14.52 10.97
N ASP A 367 7.66 -15.84 10.84
CA ASP A 367 6.60 -16.81 11.11
C ASP A 367 6.01 -16.73 12.52
N GLU A 368 6.76 -16.19 13.49
CA GLU A 368 6.30 -16.09 14.89
C GLU A 368 5.12 -15.13 15.05
N ILE A 369 4.96 -14.16 14.15
CA ILE A 369 3.87 -13.16 14.22
C ILE A 369 2.59 -13.58 13.48
N LEU A 370 2.59 -14.68 12.71
CA LEU A 370 1.43 -15.15 11.95
C LEU A 370 0.18 -15.31 12.83
N LEU A 371 0.34 -15.99 13.97
CA LEU A 371 -0.77 -16.22 14.88
C LEU A 371 -1.21 -14.92 15.55
N THR A 372 -0.30 -14.01 15.87
CA THR A 372 -0.61 -12.69 16.45
C THR A 372 -1.47 -11.86 15.50
N GLY A 373 -1.11 -11.81 14.21
CA GLY A 373 -1.90 -11.13 13.19
C GLY A 373 -3.28 -11.76 12.99
N ALA A 374 -3.37 -13.08 12.98
CA ALA A 374 -4.64 -13.81 12.86
C ALA A 374 -5.58 -13.55 14.06
N GLU A 375 -5.04 -13.58 15.28
CA GLU A 375 -5.78 -13.25 16.50
C GLU A 375 -6.23 -11.78 16.51
N TYR A 376 -5.37 -10.86 16.05
CA TYR A 376 -5.72 -9.44 15.93
C TYR A 376 -6.93 -9.25 15.00
N PHE A 377 -6.92 -9.81 13.80
CA PHE A 377 -8.07 -9.69 12.91
C PHE A 377 -9.33 -10.36 13.46
N ALA A 378 -9.21 -11.52 14.08
CA ALA A 378 -10.34 -12.17 14.74
C ALA A 378 -10.93 -11.30 15.88
N GLU A 379 -10.07 -10.61 16.61
CA GLU A 379 -10.48 -9.71 17.70
C GLU A 379 -11.09 -8.39 17.18
N VAL A 380 -10.61 -7.84 16.05
CA VAL A 380 -11.25 -6.72 15.35
C VAL A 380 -12.71 -7.07 15.02
N VAL A 381 -12.93 -8.25 14.45
CA VAL A 381 -14.28 -8.73 14.11
C VAL A 381 -15.15 -8.82 15.36
N ARG A 382 -14.65 -9.45 16.43
CA ARG A 382 -15.39 -9.60 17.69
C ARG A 382 -15.72 -8.25 18.33
N THR A 383 -14.77 -7.30 18.27
CA THR A 383 -14.95 -5.96 18.83
C THR A 383 -15.99 -5.15 18.05
N ARG A 384 -15.97 -5.27 16.71
CA ARG A 384 -16.86 -4.48 15.84
C ARG A 384 -18.23 -5.11 15.63
N LEU A 385 -18.33 -6.42 15.67
CA LEU A 385 -19.57 -7.21 15.51
C LEU A 385 -19.81 -8.08 16.76
N PRO A 386 -20.02 -7.49 17.94
CA PRO A 386 -20.16 -8.27 19.16
C PRO A 386 -21.44 -9.14 19.15
N GLN A 387 -21.37 -10.31 19.78
CA GLN A 387 -22.59 -11.03 20.18
C GLN A 387 -23.22 -10.32 21.37
N GLU A 388 -24.53 -10.15 21.36
CA GLU A 388 -25.28 -9.61 22.49
C GLU A 388 -25.30 -10.57 23.68
#